data_d78fb8d4b6a44cf821a4602b077fbe64
#
_entry.id   d78fb8d4b6a44cf821a4602b077fbe64
#
_cell.length_a   1.000
_cell.length_b   1.000
_cell.length_c   1.000
_cell.angle_alpha   90.00
_cell.angle_beta   90.00
_cell.angle_gamma   90.00
#
_symmetry.space_group_name_H-M   'P 1'
#
loop_
_entity.id
_entity.type
_entity.pdbx_description
1 polymer ?
#
loop_
_entity_poly.entity_id
_entity_poly.type
_entity_poly.pdbx_seq_one_letter_code
_entity_poly.pdbx_strand_id
1 'polypeptide(L)'
;MKKIVLITGAAGFIGSNLAKNILQKDSVVQVIGIDNLNDYYDVSLKEYRLKELNCWDHFSFYKGNIADRSFLEQIFREWEPEIVVNLSLIHI
;
A
#
# COMPACT_ATOMS: atom_id res chain seq x y z
N MET A 1 14.07 -11.09 -10.97
CA MET A 1 13.04 -10.06 -11.21
C MET A 1 12.14 -9.92 -10.00
N LYS A 2 11.96 -8.72 -9.51
CA LYS A 2 11.07 -8.50 -8.37
C LYS A 2 9.61 -8.53 -8.81
N LYS A 3 8.80 -9.22 -8.05
CA LYS A 3 7.35 -9.17 -8.22
C LYS A 3 6.83 -7.91 -7.53
N ILE A 4 5.97 -7.18 -8.19
CA ILE A 4 5.41 -5.93 -7.66
C ILE A 4 3.97 -6.18 -7.24
N VAL A 5 3.67 -5.91 -5.98
CA VAL A 5 2.31 -6.05 -5.42
C VAL A 5 1.84 -4.68 -4.94
N LEU A 6 0.71 -4.24 -5.44
CA LEU A 6 0.09 -2.98 -5.03
C LEU A 6 -1.07 -3.27 -4.08
N ILE A 7 -1.05 -2.63 -2.91
CA ILE A 7 -2.12 -2.77 -1.91
C ILE A 7 -2.72 -1.40 -1.66
N THR A 8 -4.01 -1.24 -1.95
CA THR A 8 -4.75 -0.03 -1.59
C THR A 8 -5.37 -0.24 -0.21
N GLY A 9 -5.48 0.81 0.57
CA GLY A 9 -5.90 0.70 1.96
C GLY A 9 -4.80 0.12 2.85
N ALA A 10 -3.55 0.38 2.49
CA ALA A 10 -2.40 -0.27 3.12
C ALA A 10 -2.19 0.11 4.59
N ALA A 11 -2.71 1.27 5.02
CA ALA A 11 -2.61 1.70 6.41
C ALA A 11 -3.76 1.16 7.27
N GLY A 12 -4.75 0.51 6.67
CA GLY A 12 -5.85 -0.11 7.40
C GLY A 12 -5.41 -1.38 8.11
N PHE A 13 -6.27 -1.90 8.95
CA PHE A 13 -5.94 -3.09 9.74
C PHE A 13 -5.60 -4.29 8.85
N ILE A 14 -6.47 -4.60 7.91
CA ILE A 14 -6.26 -5.76 7.03
C ILE A 14 -5.11 -5.50 6.07
N GLY A 15 -5.07 -4.32 5.45
CA GLY A 15 -4.05 -3.98 4.47
C GLY A 15 -2.65 -3.98 5.05
N SER A 16 -2.47 -3.40 6.23
CA SER A 16 -1.15 -3.36 6.86
C SER A 16 -0.67 -4.74 7.28
N ASN A 17 -1.59 -5.58 7.76
CA ASN A 17 -1.23 -6.96 8.13
C ASN A 17 -0.88 -7.79 6.91
N LEU A 18 -1.60 -7.62 5.81
CA LEU A 18 -1.28 -8.30 4.55
C LEU A 18 0.10 -7.89 4.05
N ALA A 19 0.38 -6.58 4.02
CA ALA A 19 1.67 -6.06 3.59
C ALA A 19 2.78 -6.63 4.46
N LYS A 20 2.60 -6.62 5.76
CA LYS A 20 3.57 -7.12 6.71
C LYS A 20 3.87 -8.61 6.48
N ASN A 21 2.83 -9.41 6.26
CA ASN A 21 2.99 -10.83 5.97
C ASN A 21 3.81 -11.07 4.72
N ILE A 22 3.53 -10.34 3.66
CA ILE A 22 4.27 -10.47 2.40
C ILE A 22 5.72 -10.08 2.60
N LEU A 23 5.96 -8.94 3.26
CA LEU A 23 7.30 -8.42 3.48
C LEU A 23 8.15 -9.35 4.34
N GLN A 24 7.54 -10.01 5.32
CA GLN A 24 8.26 -10.93 6.20
C GLN A 24 8.62 -12.24 5.51
N LYS A 25 7.79 -12.68 4.58
CA LYS A 25 7.93 -14.01 3.97
C LYS A 25 8.71 -14.01 2.67
N ASP A 26 8.76 -12.87 1.98
CA ASP A 26 9.34 -12.84 0.64
C ASP A 26 10.12 -11.55 0.42
N SER A 27 11.44 -11.66 0.41
CA SER A 27 12.33 -10.51 0.19
C SER A 27 12.45 -10.12 -1.28
N VAL A 28 11.89 -10.91 -2.18
CA VAL A 28 11.95 -10.65 -3.63
C VAL A 28 10.76 -9.83 -4.10
N VAL A 29 9.76 -9.63 -3.24
CA VAL A 29 8.57 -8.86 -3.59
C VAL A 29 8.74 -7.40 -3.18
N GLN A 30 8.42 -6.48 -4.10
CA GLN A 30 8.29 -5.07 -3.78
C GLN A 30 6.81 -4.80 -3.50
N VAL A 31 6.49 -4.26 -2.33
CA VAL A 31 5.13 -3.92 -1.95
C VAL A 31 4.94 -2.41 -2.07
N ILE A 32 3.94 -2.01 -2.81
CA ILE A 32 3.54 -0.62 -2.96
C ILE A 32 2.25 -0.44 -2.19
N GLY A 33 2.25 0.43 -1.19
CA GLY A 33 1.06 0.71 -0.40
C GLY A 33 0.48 2.07 -0.75
N ILE A 34 -0.82 2.14 -0.90
CA ILE A 34 -1.55 3.38 -1.12
C ILE A 34 -2.60 3.53 -0.03
N ASP A 35 -2.68 4.72 0.55
CA ASP A 35 -3.74 5.04 1.50
C ASP A 35 -3.89 6.56 1.51
N ASN A 36 -5.12 7.04 1.58
CA ASN A 36 -5.34 8.48 1.66
C ASN A 36 -5.24 8.99 3.10
N LEU A 37 -5.12 8.09 4.05
CA LEU A 37 -5.11 8.38 5.49
C LEU A 37 -6.35 9.13 5.93
N ASN A 38 -7.36 9.06 5.10
CA ASN A 38 -8.67 9.64 5.40
C ASN A 38 -9.36 8.83 6.47
N ASP A 39 -10.22 9.50 7.26
CA ASP A 39 -10.42 8.90 8.49
C ASP A 39 -11.77 8.90 9.08
N TYR A 40 -12.32 7.75 9.09
CA TYR A 40 -13.35 7.38 10.03
C TYR A 40 -12.74 6.75 11.28
N TYR A 41 -11.41 6.65 11.34
CA TYR A 41 -10.66 6.01 12.41
C TYR A 41 -9.54 6.91 12.86
N ASP A 42 -8.82 6.51 13.87
CA ASP A 42 -7.71 7.24 14.40
C ASP A 42 -6.54 7.27 13.41
N VAL A 43 -6.22 8.46 12.90
CA VAL A 43 -5.11 8.66 11.95
C VAL A 43 -3.78 8.24 12.57
N SER A 44 -3.61 8.46 13.86
CA SER A 44 -2.35 8.10 14.53
C SER A 44 -2.12 6.59 14.51
N LEU A 45 -3.17 5.79 14.52
CA LEU A 45 -3.05 4.34 14.41
C LEU A 45 -2.58 3.93 13.01
N LYS A 46 -3.09 4.60 11.99
CA LYS A 46 -2.63 4.36 10.61
C LYS A 46 -1.18 4.76 10.44
N GLU A 47 -0.78 5.88 11.00
CA GLU A 47 0.61 6.34 10.96
C GLU A 47 1.54 5.36 11.65
N TYR A 48 1.12 4.80 12.78
CA TYR A 48 1.89 3.79 13.50
C TYR A 48 2.12 2.55 12.62
N ARG A 49 1.07 2.09 11.95
CA ARG A 49 1.17 0.93 11.04
C ARG A 49 2.15 1.19 9.90
N LEU A 50 2.08 2.38 9.31
CA LEU A 50 2.99 2.76 8.23
C LEU A 50 4.44 2.85 8.72
N LYS A 51 4.63 3.34 9.94
CA LYS A 51 5.97 3.42 10.52
C LYS A 51 6.59 2.04 10.65
N GLU A 52 5.79 1.04 11.02
CA GLU A 52 6.27 -0.33 11.06
C GLU A 52 6.64 -0.85 9.67
N LEU A 53 5.78 -0.60 8.68
CA LEU A 53 5.99 -1.07 7.31
C LEU A 53 7.21 -0.41 6.67
N ASN A 54 7.47 0.84 6.99
CA ASN A 54 8.60 1.57 6.42
C ASN A 54 9.95 1.06 6.93
N CYS A 55 9.97 0.13 7.88
CA CYS A 55 11.20 -0.53 8.29
C CYS A 55 11.73 -1.51 7.25
N TRP A 56 10.91 -1.90 6.28
CA TRP A 56 11.34 -2.80 5.21
C TRP A 56 11.78 -2.01 3.98
N ASP A 57 12.94 -2.36 3.44
CA ASP A 57 13.50 -1.69 2.26
C ASP A 57 12.64 -1.88 1.01
N HIS A 58 11.91 -2.99 0.94
CA HIS A 58 11.09 -3.32 -0.22
C HIS A 58 9.61 -2.95 -0.04
N PHE A 59 9.36 -1.95 0.79
CA PHE A 59 8.04 -1.34 0.93
C PHE A 59 8.11 0.13 0.54
N SER A 60 7.21 0.57 -0.33
CA SER A 60 7.08 1.97 -0.70
C SER A 60 5.65 2.42 -0.48
N PHE A 61 5.47 3.57 0.16
CA PHE A 61 4.15 4.09 0.47
C PHE A 61 3.88 5.38 -0.28
N TYR A 62 2.67 5.50 -0.79
CA TYR A 62 2.18 6.72 -1.42
C TYR A 62 0.88 7.15 -0.77
N LYS A 63 0.86 8.38 -0.26
CA LYS A 63 -0.36 8.97 0.27
C LYS A 63 -1.15 9.57 -0.87
N GLY A 64 -2.36 9.10 -1.06
CA GLY A 64 -3.22 9.62 -2.11
C GLY A 64 -4.54 8.89 -2.17
N ASN A 65 -5.43 9.42 -2.99
CA ASN A 65 -6.76 8.88 -3.16
C ASN A 65 -6.82 8.08 -4.47
N ILE A 66 -7.23 6.83 -4.40
CA ILE A 66 -7.33 5.98 -5.59
C ILE A 66 -8.40 6.46 -6.57
N ALA A 67 -9.29 7.35 -6.14
CA ALA A 67 -10.24 8.00 -7.05
C ALA A 67 -9.56 9.06 -7.91
N ASP A 68 -8.35 9.50 -7.55
CA ASP A 68 -7.56 10.41 -8.36
C ASP A 68 -6.86 9.61 -9.46
N ARG A 69 -7.40 9.72 -10.66
CA ARG A 69 -6.95 8.93 -11.79
C ARG A 69 -5.50 9.22 -12.18
N SER A 70 -5.13 10.48 -12.16
CA SER A 70 -3.75 10.87 -12.50
C SER A 70 -2.73 10.30 -11.54
N PHE A 71 -3.05 10.32 -10.26
CA PHE A 71 -2.21 9.76 -9.21
C PHE A 71 -2.03 8.26 -9.41
N LEU A 72 -3.13 7.56 -9.65
CA LEU A 72 -3.10 6.11 -9.82
C LEU A 72 -2.35 5.71 -11.10
N GLU A 73 -2.56 6.45 -12.19
CA GLU A 73 -1.88 6.20 -13.44
C GLU A 73 -0.37 6.35 -13.31
N GLN A 74 0.08 7.34 -12.55
CA GLN A 74 1.52 7.54 -12.31
C GLN A 74 2.13 6.33 -11.62
N ILE A 75 1.45 5.80 -10.60
CA ILE A 75 1.95 4.65 -9.86
C ILE A 75 2.00 3.42 -10.74
N PHE A 76 0.96 3.19 -11.54
CA PHE A 76 0.92 2.05 -12.45
C PHE A 76 2.00 2.14 -13.52
N ARG A 77 2.28 3.34 -14.00
CA ARG A 77 3.31 3.56 -15.00
C ARG A 77 4.71 3.36 -14.43
N GLU A 78 4.92 3.79 -13.20
CA GLU A 78 6.22 3.69 -12.54
C GLU A 78 6.54 2.26 -12.13
N TRP A 79 5.58 1.55 -11.57
CA TRP A 79 5.82 0.26 -10.94
C TRP A 79 5.35 -0.95 -11.75
N GLU A 80 4.35 -0.77 -12.60
CA GLU A 80 3.75 -1.87 -13.38
C GLU A 80 3.43 -3.08 -12.49
N PRO A 81 2.55 -2.89 -11.48
CA PRO A 81 2.28 -3.97 -10.55
C PRO A 81 1.63 -5.17 -11.21
N GLU A 82 2.08 -6.35 -10.82
CA GLU A 82 1.54 -7.61 -11.32
C GLU A 82 0.30 -8.04 -10.56
N ILE A 83 0.22 -7.67 -9.29
CA ILE A 83 -0.90 -8.03 -8.43
C ILE A 83 -1.41 -6.75 -7.77
N VAL A 84 -2.72 -6.58 -7.78
CA VAL A 84 -3.37 -5.44 -7.12
C VAL A 84 -4.39 -5.97 -6.14
N VAL A 85 -4.25 -5.59 -4.87
CA VAL A 85 -5.20 -5.94 -3.82
C VAL A 85 -5.87 -4.65 -3.35
N ASN A 86 -7.15 -4.53 -3.64
CA ASN A 86 -7.91 -3.34 -3.28
C ASN A 86 -8.68 -3.57 -1.99
N LEU A 87 -8.18 -3.00 -0.89
CA LEU A 87 -8.82 -3.07 0.42
C LEU A 87 -9.40 -1.73 0.84
N SER A 88 -9.42 -0.78 -0.09
CA SER A 88 -10.04 0.51 0.11
C SER A 88 -11.56 0.39 -0.06
N LEU A 89 -12.31 1.29 0.56
CA LEU A 89 -13.76 1.35 0.40
C LEU A 89 -14.18 1.99 -0.93
N ILE A 90 -13.23 2.52 -1.67
CA ILE A 90 -13.47 3.18 -2.96
C ILE A 90 -13.16 2.20 -4.07
N HIS A 91 -14.05 2.11 -5.05
CA HIS A 91 -13.81 1.27 -6.22
C HIS A 91 -12.82 1.93 -7.18
N ILE A 92 -11.93 1.14 -7.69
CA ILE A 92 -10.99 1.59 -8.70
C ILE A 92 -11.64 1.51 -10.09
#